data_9230a7e037d03c47f907fa330df68b00
#
_entry.id   9230a7e037d03c47f907fa330df68b00
#
_cell.length_a   1.000
_cell.length_b   1.000
_cell.length_c   1.000
_cell.angle_alpha   90.00
_cell.angle_beta   90.00
_cell.angle_gamma   90.00
#
_symmetry.space_group_name_H-M   'P 1'
#
loop_
_entity.id
_entity.type
_entity.pdbx_description
1 polymer ?
#
loop_
_entity_poly.entity_id
_entity_poly.type
_entity_poly.pdbx_seq_one_letter_code
_entity_poly.pdbx_strand_id
1 'polypeptide(L)'
;MKIGIIGSGIVGRVLATAFISEGEEVMLGTRNISKEEVLKWQQENPSGLLGSFQDTAQFGEIIVLAVGGLVAEDAITLAGKEHFIDKVVIDTTNPIAA
;
A
#
# COMPACT_ATOMS: atom_id res chain seq x y z
N MET A 1 0.75 -15.08 -1.97
CA MET A 1 1.58 -14.26 -1.08
C MET A 1 0.84 -12.98 -0.72
N LYS A 2 1.01 -12.53 0.48
CA LYS A 2 0.32 -11.33 0.93
C LYS A 2 1.16 -10.09 0.69
N ILE A 3 0.60 -9.15 -0.04
CA ILE A 3 1.29 -7.91 -0.40
C ILE A 3 0.51 -6.73 0.18
N GLY A 4 1.20 -5.95 1.00
CA GLY A 4 0.63 -4.73 1.56
C GLY A 4 1.18 -3.53 0.80
N ILE A 5 0.29 -2.70 0.27
CA ILE A 5 0.69 -1.51 -0.46
C ILE A 5 0.34 -0.29 0.38
N ILE A 6 1.33 0.44 0.81
CA ILE A 6 1.16 1.64 1.61
C ILE A 6 1.10 2.85 0.69
N GLY A 7 -0.09 3.41 0.55
CA GLY A 7 -0.36 4.53 -0.32
C GLY A 7 -1.42 4.20 -1.34
N SER A 8 -2.45 5.01 -1.39
CA SER A 8 -3.62 4.75 -2.25
C SER A 8 -3.73 5.76 -3.39
N GLY A 9 -2.66 6.41 -3.74
CA GLY A 9 -2.61 7.28 -4.92
C GLY A 9 -2.58 6.44 -6.20
N ILE A 10 -2.32 7.10 -7.31
CA ILE A 10 -2.34 6.44 -8.62
C ILE A 10 -1.37 5.27 -8.66
N VAL A 11 -0.14 5.47 -8.21
CA VAL A 11 0.89 4.43 -8.25
C VAL A 11 0.48 3.23 -7.40
N GLY A 12 0.02 3.48 -6.18
CA GLY A 12 -0.42 2.40 -5.27
C GLY A 12 -1.56 1.59 -5.86
N ARG A 13 -2.55 2.25 -6.45
CA ARG A 13 -3.69 1.56 -7.05
C ARG A 13 -3.30 0.76 -8.28
N VAL A 14 -2.41 1.29 -9.11
CA VAL A 14 -1.92 0.57 -10.29
C VAL A 14 -1.15 -0.68 -9.88
N LEU A 15 -0.26 -0.55 -8.89
CA LEU A 15 0.50 -1.68 -8.40
C LEU A 15 -0.41 -2.73 -7.76
N ALA A 16 -1.39 -2.28 -6.97
CA ALA A 16 -2.33 -3.19 -6.33
C ALA A 16 -3.09 -4.01 -7.37
N THR A 17 -3.59 -3.36 -8.42
CA THR A 17 -4.28 -4.05 -9.50
C THR A 17 -3.37 -5.06 -10.20
N ALA A 18 -2.12 -4.68 -10.44
CA ALA A 18 -1.16 -5.56 -11.11
C ALA A 18 -0.89 -6.81 -10.27
N PHE A 19 -0.68 -6.66 -8.96
CA PHE A 19 -0.44 -7.82 -8.10
C PHE A 19 -1.66 -8.73 -7.98
N ILE A 20 -2.86 -8.14 -7.95
CA ILE A 20 -4.09 -8.93 -7.95
C ILE A 20 -4.17 -9.77 -9.22
N SER A 21 -3.83 -9.19 -10.37
CA SER A 21 -3.86 -9.91 -11.64
C SER A 21 -2.84 -11.06 -11.69
N GLU A 22 -1.80 -10.98 -10.86
CA GLU A 22 -0.81 -12.05 -10.74
C GLU A 22 -1.24 -13.13 -9.74
N GLY A 23 -2.41 -13.00 -9.16
CA GLY A 23 -2.93 -13.98 -8.22
C GLY A 23 -2.51 -13.76 -6.76
N GLU A 24 -1.95 -12.61 -6.45
CA GLU A 24 -1.51 -12.31 -5.10
C GLU A 24 -2.65 -11.76 -4.25
N GLU A 25 -2.57 -11.94 -2.92
CA GLU A 25 -3.50 -11.31 -1.98
C GLU A 25 -2.98 -9.91 -1.68
N VAL A 26 -3.81 -8.90 -1.88
CA VAL A 26 -3.37 -7.51 -1.77
C VAL A 26 -4.24 -6.72 -0.81
N MET A 27 -3.59 -5.96 0.06
CA MET A 27 -4.27 -4.94 0.86
C MET A 27 -3.72 -3.58 0.44
N LEU A 28 -4.62 -2.69 0.06
CA LEU A 28 -4.27 -1.31 -0.28
C LEU A 28 -4.42 -0.45 0.97
N GLY A 29 -3.32 0.10 1.44
CA GLY A 29 -3.29 0.95 2.63
C GLY A 29 -3.60 2.38 2.27
N THR A 30 -4.51 2.98 3.01
CA THR A 30 -4.91 4.35 2.79
C THR A 30 -5.09 5.07 4.12
N ARG A 31 -4.92 6.36 4.11
CA ARG A 31 -5.18 7.19 5.30
C ARG A 31 -6.67 7.51 5.42
N ASN A 32 -7.43 7.29 4.37
CA ASN A 32 -8.87 7.55 4.37
C ASN A 32 -9.58 6.56 3.46
N ILE A 33 -10.18 5.54 4.06
CA ILE A 33 -10.86 4.49 3.29
C ILE A 33 -12.17 4.97 2.67
N SER A 34 -12.61 6.17 3.02
CA SER A 34 -13.83 6.76 2.45
C SER A 34 -13.57 7.54 1.17
N LYS A 35 -12.33 7.67 0.74
CA LYS A 35 -12.02 8.37 -0.50
C LYS A 35 -12.71 7.72 -1.68
N GLU A 36 -13.27 8.54 -2.54
CA GLU A 36 -14.02 8.06 -3.69
C GLU A 36 -13.18 7.16 -4.60
N GLU A 37 -11.95 7.56 -4.91
CA GLU A 37 -11.08 6.78 -5.77
C GLU A 37 -10.68 5.45 -5.15
N VAL A 38 -10.60 5.37 -3.84
CA VAL A 38 -10.28 4.14 -3.12
C VAL A 38 -11.47 3.17 -3.16
N LEU A 39 -12.66 3.68 -2.90
CA LEU A 39 -13.87 2.87 -2.96
C LEU A 39 -14.13 2.37 -4.37
N LYS A 40 -13.90 3.21 -5.37
CA LYS A 40 -14.04 2.82 -6.76
C LYS A 40 -13.06 1.71 -7.12
N TRP A 41 -11.81 1.84 -6.67
CA TRP A 41 -10.81 0.80 -6.89
C TRP A 41 -11.26 -0.54 -6.31
N GLN A 42 -11.82 -0.54 -5.11
CA GLN A 42 -12.28 -1.77 -4.49
C GLN A 42 -13.46 -2.38 -5.24
N GLN A 43 -14.35 -1.55 -5.77
CA GLN A 43 -15.45 -2.05 -6.60
C GLN A 43 -14.93 -2.74 -7.86
N GLU A 44 -13.86 -2.21 -8.44
CA GLU A 44 -13.23 -2.78 -9.63
C GLU A 44 -12.36 -3.98 -9.32
N ASN A 45 -11.94 -4.11 -8.07
CA ASN A 45 -11.06 -5.19 -7.61
C ASN A 45 -11.65 -5.84 -6.35
N PRO A 46 -12.72 -6.63 -6.50
CA PRO A 46 -13.47 -7.14 -5.34
C PRO A 46 -12.65 -8.01 -4.39
N SER A 47 -11.58 -8.64 -4.89
CA SER A 47 -10.71 -9.43 -4.03
C SER A 47 -9.70 -8.59 -3.27
N GLY A 48 -9.57 -7.32 -3.61
CA GLY A 48 -8.65 -6.41 -2.93
C GLY A 48 -9.18 -6.00 -1.57
N LEU A 49 -8.28 -5.87 -0.62
CA LEU A 49 -8.61 -5.44 0.73
C LEU A 49 -8.19 -3.98 0.92
N LEU A 50 -8.89 -3.30 1.80
CA LEU A 50 -8.54 -1.94 2.20
C LEU A 50 -8.19 -1.94 3.69
N GLY A 51 -7.25 -1.13 4.07
CA GLY A 51 -6.89 -1.00 5.48
C GLY A 51 -6.12 0.27 5.75
N SER A 52 -5.87 0.53 7.02
CA SER A 52 -4.96 1.60 7.43
C SER A 52 -3.53 1.24 7.04
N PHE A 53 -2.62 2.18 7.16
CA PHE A 53 -1.20 1.88 6.95
C PHE A 53 -0.72 0.80 7.93
N GLN A 54 -1.17 0.87 9.18
CA GLN A 54 -0.80 -0.12 10.19
C GLN A 54 -1.33 -1.51 9.82
N ASP A 55 -2.61 -1.61 9.48
CA ASP A 55 -3.21 -2.88 9.08
C ASP A 55 -2.48 -3.47 7.88
N THR A 56 -2.15 -2.62 6.93
CA THR A 56 -1.49 -3.03 5.70
C THR A 56 -0.09 -3.56 5.95
N ALA A 57 0.66 -2.89 6.83
CA ALA A 57 2.00 -3.33 7.18
C ALA A 57 1.97 -4.67 7.93
N GLN A 58 0.96 -4.87 8.78
CA GLN A 58 0.80 -6.15 9.48
C GLN A 58 0.38 -7.27 8.53
N PHE A 59 -0.47 -6.95 7.58
CA PHE A 59 -0.99 -7.92 6.61
C PHE A 59 0.10 -8.46 5.68
N GLY A 60 0.92 -7.57 5.13
CA GLY A 60 1.82 -7.92 4.05
C GLY A 60 3.04 -8.70 4.51
N GLU A 61 3.41 -9.71 3.74
CA GLU A 61 4.71 -10.36 3.82
C GLU A 61 5.73 -9.53 3.03
N ILE A 62 5.24 -8.90 1.96
CA ILE A 62 5.98 -7.91 1.20
C ILE A 62 5.25 -6.59 1.34
N ILE A 63 5.98 -5.55 1.68
CA ILE A 63 5.42 -4.20 1.83
C ILE A 63 5.93 -3.35 0.67
N VAL A 64 5.00 -2.70 -0.02
CA VAL A 64 5.34 -1.76 -1.10
C VAL A 64 5.01 -0.36 -0.61
N LEU A 65 6.02 0.50 -0.58
CA LEU A 65 5.82 1.92 -0.26
C LEU A 65 5.52 2.67 -1.55
N ALA A 66 4.30 3.16 -1.64
CA ALA A 66 3.82 3.87 -2.84
C ALA A 66 3.31 5.27 -2.47
N VAL A 67 4.04 5.96 -1.62
CA VAL A 67 3.74 7.33 -1.20
C VAL A 67 4.83 8.26 -1.73
N GLY A 68 4.56 9.56 -1.75
CA GLY A 68 5.58 10.51 -2.16
C GLY A 68 6.77 10.49 -1.22
N GLY A 69 7.96 10.72 -1.76
CA GLY A 69 9.19 10.66 -0.98
C GLY A 69 9.19 11.53 0.26
N LEU A 70 8.55 12.70 0.18
CA LEU A 70 8.50 13.63 1.31
C LEU A 70 7.64 13.12 2.46
N VAL A 71 6.75 12.18 2.23
CA VAL A 71 5.86 11.65 3.27
C VAL A 71 6.15 10.19 3.60
N ALA A 72 7.18 9.62 3.02
CA ALA A 72 7.51 8.22 3.23
C ALA A 72 7.83 7.92 4.69
N GLU A 73 8.60 8.76 5.36
CA GLU A 73 8.93 8.58 6.77
C GLU A 73 7.70 8.63 7.65
N ASP A 74 6.81 9.59 7.37
CA ASP A 74 5.56 9.71 8.12
C ASP A 74 4.69 8.48 7.91
N ALA A 75 4.66 7.95 6.69
CA ALA A 75 3.90 6.75 6.38
C ALA A 75 4.45 5.54 7.15
N ILE A 76 5.77 5.38 7.21
CA ILE A 76 6.40 4.30 7.96
C ILE A 76 6.10 4.42 9.45
N THR A 77 6.19 5.63 9.98
CA THR A 77 5.88 5.89 11.39
C THR A 77 4.42 5.57 11.68
N LEU A 78 3.52 5.97 10.80
CA LEU A 78 2.08 5.72 10.96
C LEU A 78 1.76 4.24 10.90
N ALA A 79 2.47 3.50 10.04
CA ALA A 79 2.29 2.06 9.90
C ALA A 79 2.86 1.27 11.07
N GLY A 80 3.84 1.86 11.77
CA GLY A 80 4.55 1.19 12.86
C GLY A 80 5.81 0.51 12.35
N LYS A 81 6.96 1.03 12.75
CA LYS A 81 8.25 0.53 12.26
C LYS A 81 8.45 -0.95 12.56
N GLU A 82 7.91 -1.43 13.66
CA GLU A 82 8.02 -2.82 14.08
C GLU A 82 7.38 -3.78 13.09
N HIS A 83 6.43 -3.31 12.29
CA HIS A 83 5.72 -4.14 11.31
C HIS A 83 6.53 -4.38 10.04
N PHE A 84 7.67 -3.71 9.89
CA PHE A 84 8.56 -3.89 8.75
C PHE A 84 9.70 -4.88 9.03
N ILE A 85 9.87 -5.28 10.29
CA ILE A 85 10.98 -6.16 10.68
C ILE A 85 10.78 -7.53 10.01
N ASP A 86 11.86 -8.04 9.43
CA ASP A 86 11.90 -9.35 8.76
C ASP A 86 10.99 -9.43 7.52
N LYS A 87 10.65 -8.29 6.94
CA LYS A 87 9.84 -8.27 5.71
C LYS A 87 10.64 -7.65 4.57
N VAL A 88 10.27 -8.06 3.36
CA VAL A 88 10.80 -7.41 2.16
C VAL A 88 10.04 -6.11 1.96
N VAL A 89 10.75 -5.01 1.84
CA VAL A 89 10.15 -3.70 1.61
C VAL A 89 10.63 -3.19 0.26
N ILE A 90 9.67 -2.94 -0.62
CA ILE A 90 9.95 -2.37 -1.93
C ILE A 90 9.56 -0.90 -1.87
N ASP A 91 10.54 -0.04 -2.09
CA ASP A 91 10.33 1.39 -2.02
C ASP A 91 10.18 1.94 -3.44
N THR A 92 8.95 2.33 -3.78
CA THR A 92 8.65 2.95 -5.07
C THR A 92 8.53 4.45 -4.95
N THR A 93 8.87 5.01 -3.80
CA THR A 93 8.83 6.46 -3.64
C THR A 93 9.83 7.09 -4.60
N ASN A 94 9.47 8.27 -5.11
CA ASN A 94 10.37 8.99 -5.98
C ASN A 94 10.93 10.18 -5.24
N PRO A 95 12.09 10.05 -4.62
CA PRO A 95 12.67 11.14 -3.84
C PRO A 95 13.18 12.27 -4.70
N ILE A 96 13.28 12.03 -5.97
CA ILE A 96 13.78 13.05 -6.83
C ILE A 96 12.64 13.80 -7.37
N ALA A 97 12.24 14.68 -6.66
CA ALA A 97 11.29 15.59 -7.18
C ALA A 97 11.90 16.41 -8.30
N ALA A 98 12.93 16.06 -8.74
CA ALA A 98 13.58 16.85 -9.79
C ALA A 98 12.74 17.08 -10.91
#